data_afb9ca84164f400c1cfb92ca505c66db
#
_entry.id   afb9ca84164f400c1cfb92ca505c66db
#
_cell.length_a   1.000
_cell.length_b   1.000
_cell.length_c   1.000
_cell.angle_alpha   90.00
_cell.angle_beta   90.00
_cell.angle_gamma   90.00
#
_symmetry.space_group_name_H-M   'P 1'
#
loop_
_entity.id
_entity.type
_entity.pdbx_description
1 polymer ?
#
loop_
_entity_poly.entity_id
_entity_poly.type
_entity_poly.pdbx_seq_one_letter_code
_entity_poly.pdbx_strand_id
1 'polypeptide(L)'
;MSELCLTLVCPPAVEEKLLDLLLLSPHATFFTSTATAAHGMAHDNLDQTEQVLGRARATEIQVILDAADKAALLEAIRRQFAGAGLRYWMTAVAEAGEIA
;
A
#
# COMPACT_ATOMS: atom_id res chain seq x y z
N MET A 1 14.94 -5.02 -17.50
CA MET A 1 14.56 -5.17 -16.09
C MET A 1 13.08 -5.02 -15.95
N SER A 2 12.47 -5.88 -15.18
CA SER A 2 11.01 -5.86 -15.01
C SER A 2 10.62 -4.93 -13.88
N GLU A 3 9.55 -4.18 -14.10
CA GLU A 3 8.98 -3.33 -13.06
C GLU A 3 7.61 -3.82 -12.67
N LEU A 4 7.27 -3.59 -11.41
CA LEU A 4 5.99 -3.94 -10.82
C LEU A 4 5.35 -2.72 -10.21
N CYS A 5 4.04 -2.74 -10.12
CA CYS A 5 3.28 -1.78 -9.33
C CYS A 5 2.68 -2.53 -8.15
N LEU A 6 3.15 -2.19 -6.95
CA LEU A 6 2.58 -2.70 -5.71
C LEU A 6 1.52 -1.70 -5.27
N THR A 7 0.28 -2.16 -5.16
CA THR A 7 -0.79 -1.35 -4.61
C THR A 7 -1.06 -1.81 -3.19
N LEU A 8 -1.01 -0.88 -2.27
CA LEU A 8 -1.29 -1.11 -0.85
C LEU A 8 -2.53 -0.32 -0.47
N VAL A 9 -3.38 -0.92 0.34
CA VAL A 9 -4.52 -0.22 0.92
C VAL A 9 -4.39 -0.34 2.44
N CYS A 10 -4.31 0.79 3.11
CA CYS A 10 -4.06 0.82 4.54
C CYS A 10 -5.09 1.68 5.28
N PRO A 11 -5.35 1.34 6.56
CA PRO A 11 -6.16 2.21 7.42
C PRO A 11 -5.46 3.55 7.65
N PRO A 12 -6.21 4.64 7.87
CA PRO A 12 -5.60 5.94 8.13
C PRO A 12 -4.63 5.96 9.31
N ALA A 13 -4.87 5.10 10.30
CA ALA A 13 -4.05 5.07 11.52
C ALA A 13 -2.59 4.71 11.26
N VAL A 14 -2.28 3.98 10.18
CA VAL A 14 -0.91 3.54 9.90
C VAL A 14 -0.32 4.22 8.66
N GLU A 15 -1.06 5.13 8.04
CA GLU A 15 -0.65 5.77 6.80
C GLU A 15 0.71 6.46 6.91
N GLU A 16 0.90 7.29 7.93
CA GLU A 16 2.14 8.05 8.11
C GLU A 16 3.35 7.13 8.24
N LYS A 17 3.23 6.08 9.04
CA LYS A 17 4.34 5.14 9.25
C LYS A 17 4.66 4.36 8.00
N LEU A 18 3.63 4.01 7.23
CA LEU A 18 3.83 3.28 5.97
C LEU A 18 4.50 4.17 4.93
N LEU A 19 4.07 5.43 4.82
CA LEU A 19 4.70 6.38 3.92
C LEU A 19 6.17 6.61 4.31
N ASP A 20 6.45 6.71 5.60
CA ASP A 20 7.83 6.87 6.08
C ASP A 20 8.69 5.67 5.72
N LEU A 21 8.17 4.46 5.89
CA LEU A 21 8.89 3.25 5.50
C LEU A 21 9.24 3.27 4.02
N LEU A 22 8.27 3.61 3.17
CA LEU A 22 8.48 3.65 1.73
C LEU A 22 9.47 4.74 1.33
N LEU A 23 9.38 5.91 1.95
CA LEU A 23 10.26 7.03 1.66
C LEU A 23 11.72 6.71 1.97
N LEU A 24 11.95 5.94 3.02
CA LEU A 24 13.30 5.56 3.44
C LEU A 24 13.78 4.25 2.80
N SER A 25 12.91 3.54 2.10
CA SER A 25 13.27 2.25 1.52
C SER A 25 14.09 2.41 0.23
N PRO A 26 15.21 1.69 0.10
CA PRO A 26 15.95 1.67 -1.17
C PRO A 26 15.24 0.84 -2.23
N HIS A 27 14.17 0.13 -1.88
CA HIS A 27 13.46 -0.79 -2.78
C HIS A 27 12.23 -0.17 -3.43
N ALA A 28 11.84 1.04 -3.02
CA ALA A 28 10.72 1.75 -3.61
C ALA A 28 11.26 2.87 -4.50
N THR A 29 10.99 2.76 -5.80
CA THR A 29 11.51 3.75 -6.77
C THR A 29 10.71 5.05 -6.72
N PHE A 30 9.39 4.92 -6.74
CA PHE A 30 8.48 6.05 -6.78
C PHE A 30 7.13 5.57 -6.26
N PHE A 31 6.43 6.40 -5.53
CA PHE A 31 5.10 6.03 -5.05
C PHE A 31 4.20 7.25 -4.92
N THR A 32 2.89 6.98 -5.00
CA THR A 32 1.85 7.99 -4.82
C THR A 32 0.86 7.48 -3.78
N SER A 33 0.12 8.40 -3.17
CA SER A 33 -0.94 8.05 -2.22
C SER A 33 -2.21 8.80 -2.56
N THR A 34 -3.35 8.13 -2.34
CA THR A 34 -4.67 8.68 -2.67
C THR A 34 -5.66 8.24 -1.60
N ALA A 35 -6.52 9.16 -1.17
CA ALA A 35 -7.61 8.81 -0.27
C ALA A 35 -8.65 7.98 -1.02
N THR A 36 -9.13 6.91 -0.39
CA THR A 36 -10.10 6.02 -1.01
C THR A 36 -11.07 5.47 0.04
N ALA A 37 -12.06 4.74 -0.41
CA ALA A 37 -12.96 4.00 0.45
C ALA A 37 -12.77 2.51 0.19
N ALA A 38 -12.53 1.74 1.25
CA ALA A 38 -12.35 0.29 1.15
C ALA A 38 -13.65 -0.42 1.50
N HIS A 39 -13.94 -1.48 0.77
CA HIS A 39 -15.12 -2.32 0.98
C HIS A 39 -14.66 -3.75 1.23
N GLY A 40 -15.51 -4.54 1.90
CA GLY A 40 -15.15 -5.93 2.19
C GLY A 40 -14.20 -6.09 3.36
N MET A 41 -14.02 -5.05 4.17
CA MET A 41 -13.24 -5.13 5.40
C MET A 41 -14.00 -5.95 6.45
N ALA A 42 -13.27 -6.58 7.37
CA ALA A 42 -13.86 -7.24 8.50
C ALA A 42 -14.66 -6.21 9.33
N HIS A 43 -15.89 -6.58 9.72
CA HIS A 43 -16.79 -5.68 10.43
C HIS A 43 -16.14 -5.07 11.68
N ASP A 44 -15.35 -5.86 12.41
CA ASP A 44 -14.68 -5.42 13.64
C ASP A 44 -13.61 -4.37 13.41
N ASN A 45 -13.13 -4.20 12.18
CA ASN A 45 -12.12 -3.21 11.84
C ASN A 45 -12.72 -1.87 11.42
N LEU A 46 -14.05 -1.74 11.47
CA LEU A 46 -14.76 -0.53 11.07
C LEU A 46 -15.25 0.22 12.31
N ASP A 47 -15.24 1.56 12.25
CA ASP A 47 -15.91 2.34 13.28
C ASP A 47 -17.45 2.25 13.09
N GLN A 48 -18.23 2.84 14.01
CA GLN A 48 -19.68 2.75 13.95
C GLN A 48 -20.28 3.25 12.64
N THR A 49 -19.80 4.37 12.15
CA THR A 49 -20.30 4.95 10.90
C THR A 49 -19.93 4.05 9.72
N GLU A 50 -18.71 3.56 9.70
CA GLU A 50 -18.23 2.67 8.64
C GLU A 50 -18.98 1.34 8.65
N GLN A 51 -19.31 0.82 9.82
CA GLN A 51 -20.11 -0.41 9.94
C GLN A 51 -21.49 -0.25 9.29
N VAL A 52 -22.12 0.90 9.49
CA VAL A 52 -23.41 1.20 8.89
C VAL A 52 -23.30 1.33 7.37
N LEU A 53 -22.25 1.99 6.89
CA LEU A 53 -22.05 2.22 5.47
C LEU A 53 -21.44 1.02 4.74
N GLY A 54 -20.87 0.06 5.49
CA GLY A 54 -20.21 -1.10 4.89
C GLY A 54 -18.93 -0.77 4.17
N ARG A 55 -18.28 0.34 4.52
CA ARG A 55 -17.02 0.79 3.92
C ARG A 55 -16.17 1.49 4.96
N ALA A 56 -14.87 1.49 4.73
CA ALA A 56 -13.90 2.13 5.59
C ALA A 56 -13.13 3.20 4.82
N ARG A 57 -12.78 4.28 5.50
CA ARG A 57 -11.81 5.22 4.96
C ARG A 57 -10.46 4.54 4.90
N ALA A 58 -9.74 4.75 3.81
CA ALA A 58 -8.45 4.13 3.60
C ALA A 58 -7.57 5.01 2.75
N THR A 59 -6.29 4.68 2.71
CA THR A 59 -5.34 5.29 1.80
C THR A 59 -4.83 4.21 0.86
N GLU A 60 -4.86 4.50 -0.43
CA GLU A 60 -4.28 3.64 -1.44
C GLU A 60 -2.91 4.19 -1.81
N ILE A 61 -1.91 3.34 -1.78
CA ILE A 61 -0.54 3.72 -2.13
C ILE A 61 -0.11 2.84 -3.29
N GLN A 62 0.37 3.46 -4.37
CA GLN A 62 0.90 2.74 -5.51
C GLN A 62 2.40 2.95 -5.59
N VAL A 63 3.14 1.86 -5.56
CA VAL A 63 4.61 1.88 -5.52
C VAL A 63 5.15 1.24 -6.77
N ILE A 64 6.00 1.96 -7.48
CA ILE A 64 6.76 1.38 -8.59
C ILE A 64 8.07 0.83 -8.04
N LEU A 65 8.37 -0.42 -8.37
CA LEU A 65 9.59 -1.05 -7.89
C LEU A 65 10.11 -2.03 -8.93
N ASP A 66 11.40 -2.33 -8.83
CA ASP A 66 11.99 -3.38 -9.65
C ASP A 66 11.53 -4.74 -9.11
N ALA A 67 11.23 -5.67 -10.00
CA ALA A 67 10.79 -7.01 -9.61
C ALA A 67 11.79 -7.70 -8.68
N ALA A 68 13.08 -7.41 -8.82
CA ALA A 68 14.12 -7.98 -7.98
C ALA A 68 13.99 -7.53 -6.52
N ASP A 69 13.34 -6.40 -6.26
CA ASP A 69 13.18 -5.84 -4.92
C ASP A 69 11.88 -6.27 -4.22
N LYS A 70 11.03 -7.03 -4.91
CA LYS A 70 9.71 -7.40 -4.41
C LYS A 70 9.76 -8.08 -3.05
N ALA A 71 10.57 -9.11 -2.92
CA ALA A 71 10.64 -9.89 -1.68
C ALA A 71 11.15 -9.04 -0.52
N ALA A 72 12.17 -8.22 -0.75
CA ALA A 72 12.75 -7.38 0.28
C ALA A 72 11.76 -6.32 0.77
N LEU A 73 11.04 -5.67 -0.16
CA LEU A 73 10.07 -4.66 0.21
C LEU A 73 8.89 -5.25 0.98
N LEU A 74 8.34 -6.36 0.51
CA LEU A 74 7.23 -7.03 1.21
C LEU A 74 7.64 -7.49 2.59
N GLU A 75 8.87 -8.00 2.74
CA GLU A 75 9.37 -8.43 4.05
C GLU A 75 9.46 -7.26 5.02
N ALA A 76 9.97 -6.12 4.55
CA ALA A 76 10.06 -4.92 5.38
C ALA A 76 8.68 -4.45 5.84
N ILE A 77 7.70 -4.48 4.94
CA ILE A 77 6.33 -4.10 5.25
C ILE A 77 5.71 -5.08 6.25
N ARG A 78 5.86 -6.38 6.01
CA ARG A 78 5.32 -7.40 6.93
C ARG A 78 5.90 -7.28 8.33
N ARG A 79 7.18 -7.01 8.42
CA ARG A 79 7.88 -6.95 9.70
C ARG A 79 7.31 -5.85 10.60
N GLN A 80 6.93 -4.72 10.02
CA GLN A 80 6.45 -3.57 10.77
C GLN A 80 4.93 -3.52 10.89
N PHE A 81 4.21 -4.04 9.90
CA PHE A 81 2.76 -3.83 9.79
C PHE A 81 1.93 -5.11 9.87
N ALA A 82 2.50 -6.23 10.31
CA ALA A 82 1.73 -7.46 10.50
C ALA A 82 0.57 -7.19 11.46
N GLY A 83 -0.63 -7.59 11.08
CA GLY A 83 -1.83 -7.39 11.90
C GLY A 83 -2.45 -6.01 11.80
N ALA A 84 -1.88 -5.10 11.02
CA ALA A 84 -2.40 -3.73 10.90
C ALA A 84 -3.54 -3.60 9.86
N GLY A 85 -3.90 -4.70 9.19
CA GLY A 85 -5.01 -4.68 8.24
C GLY A 85 -4.66 -4.17 6.86
N LEU A 86 -3.40 -4.24 6.47
CA LEU A 86 -2.99 -3.87 5.12
C LEU A 86 -3.43 -4.92 4.12
N ARG A 87 -3.89 -4.44 2.97
CA ARG A 87 -4.13 -5.27 1.80
C ARG A 87 -3.21 -4.85 0.70
N TYR A 88 -2.86 -5.79 -0.17
CA TYR A 88 -2.00 -5.45 -1.30
C TYR A 88 -2.27 -6.36 -2.49
N TRP A 89 -1.88 -5.88 -3.64
CA TRP A 89 -1.77 -6.69 -4.86
C TRP A 89 -0.66 -6.10 -5.72
N MET A 90 -0.20 -6.90 -6.67
CA MET A 90 0.83 -6.45 -7.60
C MET A 90 0.39 -6.67 -9.03
N THR A 91 0.77 -5.73 -9.89
CA THR A 91 0.58 -5.86 -11.32
C THR A 91 1.89 -5.61 -12.04
N ALA A 92 2.06 -6.26 -13.18
CA ALA A 92 3.21 -6.00 -14.03
C ALA A 92 3.06 -4.63 -14.69
N VAL A 93 4.17 -3.91 -14.79
CA VAL A 93 4.21 -2.61 -15.46
C VAL A 93 4.94 -2.80 -16.77
N ALA A 94 4.26 -2.49 -17.89
CA ALA A 94 4.85 -2.66 -19.21
C ALA A 94 6.03 -1.71 -19.42
N GLU A 95 5.90 -0.49 -18.90
CA GLU A 95 6.95 0.52 -19.02
C GLU A 95 6.71 1.60 -17.97
N ALA A 96 7.77 2.08 -17.34
CA ALA A 96 7.70 3.18 -16.40
C ALA A 96 8.99 4.00 -16.52
N GLY A 97 8.87 5.30 -16.30
CA GLY A 97 10.02 6.18 -16.36
C GLY A 97 9.63 7.60 -16.04
N GLU A 98 10.63 8.47 -16.04
CA GLU A 98 10.44 9.89 -15.83
C GLU A 98 10.57 10.61 -17.16
N ILE A 99 9.67 11.54 -17.40
CA ILE A 99 9.79 12.44 -18.56
C ILE A 99 10.43 13.73 -18.06
N ALA A 100 11.70 13.90 -18.44
CA ALA A 100 12.48 15.05 -18.00
C ALA A 100 12.18 16.28 -18.87
#